data_7e0f4eea88b1f8f5a9d9cee5ba7c6559
#
_entry.id   7e0f4eea88b1f8f5a9d9cee5ba7c6559
#
_cell.length_a   1.000
_cell.length_b   1.000
_cell.length_c   1.000
_cell.angle_alpha   90.00
_cell.angle_beta   90.00
_cell.angle_gamma   90.00
#
_symmetry.space_group_name_H-M   'P 1'
#
loop_
_entity.id
_entity.type
_entity.pdbx_description
1 polymer ?
#
loop_
_entity_poly.entity_id
_entity_poly.type
_entity_poly.pdbx_seq_one_letter_code
_entity_poly.pdbx_strand_id
1 'polypeptide(L)'
;MDKHRAMIAFFKPKIEEISAEMNFNFSDDEMNSVAFLTDYADRIKKRYVRVGAIKEYGFTIIVTKEYSPYKDDVNLQAMEFAQSLMDWVDQKNRAKEYPDFPDTCEIQKIETLQNMPNLAGVNIEQMMARYMFQCRITYFEREVRK
;
A
#
# COMPACT_ATOMS: atom_id res chain seq x y z
N MET A 1 -12.06 3.88 -14.94
CA MET A 1 -11.80 3.22 -13.65
C MET A 1 -11.35 4.28 -12.66
N ASP A 2 -11.89 4.30 -11.47
CA ASP A 2 -11.44 5.27 -10.46
C ASP A 2 -10.09 4.84 -9.84
N LYS A 3 -9.47 5.75 -9.11
CA LYS A 3 -8.15 5.52 -8.52
C LYS A 3 -8.16 4.39 -7.49
N HIS A 4 -9.23 4.26 -6.70
CA HIS A 4 -9.33 3.21 -5.68
C HIS A 4 -9.37 1.82 -6.30
N ARG A 5 -10.16 1.65 -7.36
CA ARG A 5 -10.25 0.38 -8.09
C ARG A 5 -8.92 0.04 -8.78
N ALA A 6 -8.23 1.05 -9.31
CA ALA A 6 -6.90 0.86 -9.89
C ALA A 6 -5.91 0.34 -8.86
N MET A 7 -5.96 0.85 -7.63
CA MET A 7 -5.11 0.39 -6.54
C MET A 7 -5.40 -1.06 -6.16
N ILE A 8 -6.68 -1.43 -6.06
CA ILE A 8 -7.07 -2.81 -5.77
C ILE A 8 -6.55 -3.74 -6.87
N ALA A 9 -6.77 -3.39 -8.13
CA ALA A 9 -6.33 -4.19 -9.27
C ALA A 9 -4.80 -4.35 -9.33
N PHE A 10 -4.07 -3.34 -8.88
CA PHE A 10 -2.61 -3.36 -8.86
C PHE A 10 -2.05 -4.30 -7.78
N PHE A 11 -2.62 -4.27 -6.58
CA PHE A 11 -2.10 -5.04 -5.44
C PHE A 11 -2.67 -6.46 -5.34
N LYS A 12 -3.91 -6.66 -5.76
CA LYS A 12 -4.62 -7.94 -5.58
C LYS A 12 -3.87 -9.15 -6.12
N PRO A 13 -3.34 -9.14 -7.36
CA PRO A 13 -2.60 -10.30 -7.87
C PRO A 13 -1.39 -10.67 -7.04
N LYS A 14 -0.65 -9.68 -6.53
CA LYS A 14 0.53 -9.92 -5.69
C LYS A 14 0.12 -10.50 -4.34
N ILE A 15 -0.94 -9.98 -3.74
CA ILE A 15 -1.43 -10.46 -2.44
C ILE A 15 -1.97 -11.88 -2.55
N GLU A 16 -2.68 -12.21 -3.63
CA GLU A 16 -3.14 -13.57 -3.89
C GLU A 16 -1.97 -14.54 -4.16
N GLU A 17 -0.94 -14.10 -4.87
CA GLU A 17 0.26 -14.89 -5.13
C GLU A 17 0.94 -15.35 -3.84
N ILE A 18 0.97 -14.50 -2.83
CA ILE A 18 1.56 -14.81 -1.53
C ILE A 18 0.58 -15.44 -0.55
N SER A 19 -0.57 -15.90 -1.05
CA SER A 19 -1.61 -16.62 -0.30
C SER A 19 -2.18 -15.83 0.89
N ALA A 20 -2.30 -14.52 0.73
CA ALA A 20 -2.91 -13.65 1.73
C ALA A 20 -4.28 -13.16 1.26
N GLU A 21 -5.13 -12.82 2.20
CA GLU A 21 -6.43 -12.21 1.93
C GLU A 21 -6.29 -10.69 1.92
N MET A 22 -6.86 -10.04 0.90
CA MET A 22 -6.81 -8.58 0.77
C MET A 22 -8.09 -7.94 1.25
N ASN A 23 -7.96 -6.94 2.12
CA ASN A 23 -9.05 -6.09 2.61
C ASN A 23 -8.79 -4.64 2.21
N PHE A 24 -9.81 -3.96 1.70
CA PHE A 24 -9.69 -2.57 1.27
C PHE A 24 -10.49 -1.65 2.18
N ASN A 25 -9.81 -0.66 2.77
CA ASN A 25 -10.34 0.35 3.69
C ASN A 25 -10.99 -0.22 4.97
N PHE A 26 -10.61 -1.45 5.34
CA PHE A 26 -10.92 -2.01 6.66
C PHE A 26 -9.81 -2.99 7.04
N SER A 27 -9.64 -3.20 8.34
CA SER A 27 -8.68 -4.17 8.87
C SER A 27 -9.45 -5.35 9.47
N ASP A 28 -9.07 -6.55 9.04
CA ASP A 28 -9.62 -7.79 9.56
C ASP A 28 -8.66 -8.36 10.61
N ASP A 29 -9.20 -9.05 11.62
CA ASP A 29 -8.40 -9.72 12.65
C ASP A 29 -7.96 -11.12 12.24
N GLU A 30 -8.11 -11.49 10.98
CA GLU A 30 -7.69 -12.79 10.48
C GLU A 30 -6.18 -12.82 10.18
N MET A 31 -5.55 -13.97 10.47
CA MET A 31 -4.16 -14.23 10.11
C MET A 31 -4.00 -14.25 8.60
N ASN A 32 -2.80 -13.89 8.13
CA ASN A 32 -2.45 -13.86 6.70
C ASN A 32 -3.34 -12.90 5.89
N SER A 33 -3.76 -11.81 6.50
CA SER A 33 -4.52 -10.78 5.80
C SER A 33 -3.64 -9.56 5.52
N VAL A 34 -3.96 -8.87 4.44
CA VAL A 34 -3.34 -7.60 4.07
C VAL A 34 -4.45 -6.58 3.92
N ALA A 35 -4.45 -5.57 4.77
CA ALA A 35 -5.40 -4.46 4.68
C ALA A 35 -4.76 -3.29 3.96
N PHE A 36 -5.53 -2.69 3.07
CA PHE A 36 -5.14 -1.51 2.31
C PHE A 36 -6.02 -0.35 2.73
N LEU A 37 -5.43 0.67 3.35
CA LEU A 37 -6.16 1.83 3.85
C LEU A 37 -5.75 3.08 3.09
N THR A 38 -6.72 3.76 2.49
CA THR A 38 -6.47 5.05 1.86
C THR A 38 -6.40 6.12 2.93
N ASP A 39 -5.26 6.81 3.02
CA ASP A 39 -5.06 7.90 3.96
C ASP A 39 -5.59 9.23 3.39
N TYR A 40 -5.29 9.48 2.12
CA TYR A 40 -5.80 10.63 1.39
C TYR A 40 -5.70 10.37 -0.11
N ALA A 41 -6.57 11.02 -0.87
CA ALA A 41 -6.56 10.97 -2.34
C ALA A 41 -6.68 12.40 -2.88
N ASP A 42 -6.07 12.62 -4.05
CA ASP A 42 -6.14 13.91 -4.76
C ASP A 42 -5.63 15.11 -3.93
N ARG A 43 -4.70 14.87 -2.98
CA ARG A 43 -4.08 15.96 -2.24
C ARG A 43 -3.15 16.75 -3.16
N ILE A 44 -3.44 18.03 -3.33
CA ILE A 44 -2.68 18.89 -4.23
C ILE A 44 -1.33 19.26 -3.60
N LYS A 45 -0.25 18.91 -4.31
CA LYS A 45 1.11 19.31 -3.96
C LYS A 45 1.50 20.60 -4.66
N LYS A 46 1.15 20.73 -5.93
CA LYS A 46 1.45 21.90 -6.74
C LYS A 46 0.42 22.04 -7.86
N ARG A 47 -0.11 23.24 -8.01
CA ARG A 47 -1.10 23.53 -9.06
C ARG A 47 -0.47 24.38 -10.17
N TYR A 48 -0.75 24.00 -11.40
CA TYR A 48 -0.39 24.75 -12.59
C TYR A 48 -1.66 25.30 -13.23
N VAL A 49 -1.74 26.62 -13.35
CA VAL A 49 -2.93 27.29 -13.89
C VAL A 49 -3.23 26.81 -15.31
N ARG A 50 -4.46 26.36 -15.55
CA ARG A 50 -4.99 25.91 -16.86
C ARG A 50 -4.31 24.66 -17.42
N VAL A 51 -3.43 24.02 -16.67
CA VAL A 51 -2.73 22.80 -17.12
C VAL A 51 -3.14 21.60 -16.30
N GLY A 52 -3.07 21.72 -14.99
CA GLY A 52 -3.39 20.64 -14.07
C GLY A 52 -2.68 20.82 -12.74
N ALA A 53 -2.51 19.74 -12.02
CA ALA A 53 -1.86 19.76 -10.72
C ALA A 53 -1.06 18.49 -10.47
N ILE A 54 0.02 18.62 -9.72
CA ILE A 54 0.70 17.48 -9.11
C ILE A 54 -0.04 17.14 -7.84
N LYS A 55 -0.51 15.93 -7.75
CA LYS A 55 -1.31 15.42 -6.64
C LYS A 55 -0.69 14.19 -6.01
N GLU A 56 -1.15 13.87 -4.83
CA GLU A 56 -0.67 12.73 -4.07
C GLU A 56 -1.82 11.83 -3.63
N TYR A 57 -1.58 10.52 -3.69
CA TYR A 57 -2.45 9.49 -3.13
C TYR A 57 -1.65 8.75 -2.08
N GLY A 58 -2.04 8.90 -0.80
CA GLY A 58 -1.37 8.24 0.32
C GLY A 58 -2.16 7.06 0.82
N PHE A 59 -1.46 5.97 1.14
CA PHE A 59 -2.09 4.77 1.65
C PHE A 59 -1.19 4.06 2.66
N THR A 60 -1.83 3.26 3.50
CA THR A 60 -1.17 2.43 4.50
C THR A 60 -1.50 0.97 4.22
N ILE A 61 -0.49 0.12 4.25
CA ILE A 61 -0.66 -1.33 4.14
C ILE A 61 -0.43 -1.92 5.52
N ILE A 62 -1.40 -2.71 6.00
CA ILE A 62 -1.33 -3.42 7.28
C ILE A 62 -1.33 -4.91 6.99
N VAL A 63 -0.26 -5.58 7.44
CA VAL A 63 -0.09 -7.02 7.29
C VAL A 63 -0.34 -7.67 8.64
N THR A 64 -1.31 -8.60 8.71
CA THR A 64 -1.61 -9.35 9.93
C THR A 64 -1.05 -10.76 9.78
N LYS A 65 -0.17 -11.14 10.69
CA LYS A 65 0.53 -12.41 10.69
C LYS A 65 0.53 -13.06 12.06
N GLU A 66 0.84 -14.36 12.10
CA GLU A 66 1.03 -15.07 13.34
C GLU A 66 2.15 -14.44 14.18
N TYR A 67 1.91 -14.36 15.49
CA TYR A 67 2.88 -13.89 16.47
C TYR A 67 3.09 -14.94 17.54
N SER A 68 4.34 -15.13 17.97
CA SER A 68 4.66 -16.00 19.09
C SER A 68 5.54 -15.26 20.11
N PRO A 69 5.15 -15.22 21.40
CA PRO A 69 6.02 -14.65 22.43
C PRO A 69 7.20 -15.56 22.79
N TYR A 70 7.23 -16.80 22.26
CA TYR A 70 8.23 -17.82 22.60
C TYR A 70 9.13 -18.21 21.42
N LYS A 71 8.76 -17.87 20.18
CA LYS A 71 9.48 -18.30 18.98
C LYS A 71 9.83 -17.09 18.11
N ASP A 72 11.09 -16.69 18.15
CA ASP A 72 11.57 -15.56 17.35
C ASP A 72 11.43 -15.81 15.85
N ASP A 73 11.56 -17.06 15.40
CA ASP A 73 11.46 -17.42 13.99
C ASP A 73 10.11 -17.03 13.36
N VAL A 74 9.01 -17.22 14.10
CA VAL A 74 7.68 -16.87 13.62
C VAL A 74 7.56 -15.37 13.41
N ASN A 75 8.09 -14.59 14.35
CA ASN A 75 8.04 -13.14 14.29
C ASN A 75 8.94 -12.59 13.18
N LEU A 76 10.11 -13.20 13.01
CA LEU A 76 11.03 -12.82 11.94
C LEU A 76 10.43 -13.08 10.56
N GLN A 77 9.78 -14.23 10.37
CA GLN A 77 9.10 -14.56 9.11
C GLN A 77 8.00 -13.56 8.79
N ALA A 78 7.23 -13.14 9.80
CA ALA A 78 6.18 -12.13 9.64
C ALA A 78 6.75 -10.79 9.18
N MET A 79 7.86 -10.37 9.77
CA MET A 79 8.53 -9.13 9.39
C MET A 79 9.12 -9.22 7.98
N GLU A 80 9.73 -10.34 7.65
CA GLU A 80 10.28 -10.58 6.30
C GLU A 80 9.19 -10.56 5.25
N PHE A 81 8.01 -11.09 5.55
CA PHE A 81 6.86 -11.04 4.65
C PHE A 81 6.44 -9.60 4.37
N ALA A 82 6.28 -8.78 5.41
CA ALA A 82 5.93 -7.38 5.25
C ALA A 82 7.03 -6.62 4.49
N GLN A 83 8.30 -6.91 4.78
CA GLN A 83 9.42 -6.31 4.06
C GLN A 83 9.43 -6.68 2.58
N SER A 84 9.10 -7.93 2.26
CA SER A 84 9.03 -8.36 0.86
C SER A 84 7.97 -7.61 0.06
N LEU A 85 6.86 -7.26 0.70
CA LEU A 85 5.81 -6.48 0.07
C LEU A 85 6.27 -5.03 -0.17
N MET A 86 7.01 -4.44 0.78
CA MET A 86 7.64 -3.13 0.58
C MET A 86 8.63 -3.17 -0.60
N ASP A 87 9.47 -4.19 -0.65
CA ASP A 87 10.47 -4.36 -1.71
C ASP A 87 9.79 -4.51 -3.08
N TRP A 88 8.66 -5.19 -3.13
CA TRP A 88 7.85 -5.31 -4.34
C TRP A 88 7.36 -3.94 -4.83
N VAL A 89 6.89 -3.09 -3.92
CA VAL A 89 6.48 -1.71 -4.27
C VAL A 89 7.66 -0.94 -4.86
N ASP A 90 8.83 -1.03 -4.24
CA ASP A 90 10.04 -0.35 -4.72
C ASP A 90 10.46 -0.86 -6.10
N GLN A 91 10.36 -2.18 -6.34
CA GLN A 91 10.66 -2.77 -7.65
C GLN A 91 9.69 -2.27 -8.72
N LYS A 92 8.41 -2.14 -8.40
CA LYS A 92 7.41 -1.60 -9.34
C LYS A 92 7.73 -0.15 -9.70
N ASN A 93 8.17 0.65 -8.73
CA ASN A 93 8.59 2.01 -9.00
C ASN A 93 9.80 2.06 -9.96
N ARG A 94 10.81 1.23 -9.72
CA ARG A 94 12.00 1.15 -10.59
C ARG A 94 11.67 0.72 -12.00
N ALA A 95 10.75 -0.22 -12.15
CA ALA A 95 10.28 -0.72 -13.44
C ALA A 95 9.28 0.24 -14.10
N LYS A 96 8.83 1.27 -13.40
CA LYS A 96 7.78 2.19 -13.85
C LYS A 96 6.49 1.49 -14.18
N GLU A 97 6.17 0.43 -13.43
CA GLU A 97 4.93 -0.31 -13.54
C GLU A 97 3.97 0.18 -12.46
N TYR A 98 2.99 0.97 -12.87
CA TYR A 98 2.10 1.69 -11.96
C TYR A 98 0.66 1.21 -12.04
N PRO A 99 -0.17 1.50 -11.02
CA PRO A 99 -1.61 1.29 -11.12
C PRO A 99 -2.20 2.02 -12.33
N ASP A 100 -3.25 1.47 -12.88
CA ASP A 100 -3.91 2.01 -14.08
C ASP A 100 -4.88 3.13 -13.69
N PHE A 101 -4.34 4.28 -13.38
CA PHE A 101 -5.12 5.47 -13.05
C PHE A 101 -5.86 6.00 -14.29
N PRO A 102 -6.92 6.84 -14.11
CA PRO A 102 -7.62 7.42 -15.26
C PRO A 102 -6.68 8.12 -16.23
N ASP A 103 -7.10 8.19 -17.51
CA ASP A 103 -6.28 8.75 -18.60
C ASP A 103 -5.82 10.20 -18.38
N THR A 104 -6.55 10.96 -17.56
CA THR A 104 -6.17 12.32 -17.19
C THR A 104 -4.99 12.37 -16.22
N CYS A 105 -4.60 11.24 -15.68
CA CYS A 105 -3.53 11.13 -14.68
C CYS A 105 -2.29 10.49 -15.30
N GLU A 106 -1.13 11.01 -14.90
CA GLU A 106 0.16 10.44 -15.24
C GLU A 106 0.93 10.22 -13.93
N ILE A 107 1.15 8.96 -13.57
CA ILE A 107 1.87 8.62 -12.36
C ILE A 107 3.36 8.90 -12.55
N GLN A 108 3.95 9.63 -11.62
CA GLN A 108 5.37 9.97 -11.63
C GLN A 108 6.20 9.00 -10.81
N LYS A 109 5.67 8.57 -9.66
CA LYS A 109 6.35 7.61 -8.79
C LYS A 109 5.38 7.01 -7.79
N ILE A 110 5.75 5.82 -7.31
CA ILE A 110 5.18 5.19 -6.13
C ILE A 110 6.33 4.93 -5.16
N GLU A 111 6.16 5.29 -3.91
CA GLU A 111 7.25 5.17 -2.93
C GLU A 111 6.74 4.70 -1.57
N THR A 112 7.62 3.98 -0.87
CA THR A 112 7.43 3.68 0.55
C THR A 112 8.00 4.85 1.35
N LEU A 113 7.33 5.24 2.44
CA LEU A 113 7.72 6.41 3.24
C LEU A 113 8.62 6.03 4.41
N GLN A 114 9.01 4.78 4.52
CA GLN A 114 9.85 4.27 5.59
C GLN A 114 10.75 3.16 5.06
N ASN A 115 11.83 2.86 5.80
CA ASN A 115 12.82 1.88 5.37
C ASN A 115 12.46 0.45 5.72
N MET A 116 11.58 0.25 6.70
CA MET A 116 11.17 -1.07 7.17
C MET A 116 9.74 -1.00 7.73
N PRO A 117 9.02 -2.13 7.76
CA PRO A 117 7.69 -2.13 8.35
C PRO A 117 7.75 -1.84 9.86
N ASN A 118 6.73 -1.13 10.36
CA ASN A 118 6.58 -0.89 11.79
C ASN A 118 5.70 -1.97 12.40
N LEU A 119 6.05 -2.42 13.59
CA LEU A 119 5.16 -3.26 14.39
C LEU A 119 4.05 -2.36 14.94
N ALA A 120 2.85 -2.48 14.39
CA ALA A 120 1.73 -1.61 14.74
C ALA A 120 0.96 -2.09 15.97
N GLY A 121 1.00 -3.39 16.26
CA GLY A 121 0.33 -3.94 17.42
C GLY A 121 0.48 -5.44 17.53
N VAL A 122 0.27 -5.96 18.73
CA VAL A 122 0.33 -7.40 19.02
C VAL A 122 -0.91 -7.76 19.82
N ASN A 123 -1.61 -8.81 19.40
CA ASN A 123 -2.70 -9.42 20.16
C ASN A 123 -2.22 -10.78 20.66
N ILE A 124 -1.83 -10.85 21.94
CA ILE A 124 -1.27 -12.06 22.53
C ILE A 124 -2.34 -13.15 22.65
N GLU A 125 -3.58 -12.78 22.97
CA GLU A 125 -4.68 -13.76 23.13
C GLU A 125 -4.96 -14.51 21.83
N GLN A 126 -4.89 -13.81 20.71
CA GLN A 126 -5.13 -14.39 19.39
C GLN A 126 -3.84 -14.79 18.68
N MET A 127 -2.69 -14.55 19.30
CA MET A 127 -1.37 -14.85 18.74
C MET A 127 -1.15 -14.22 17.36
N MET A 128 -1.49 -12.95 17.24
CA MET A 128 -1.36 -12.19 15.99
C MET A 128 -0.59 -10.90 16.19
N ALA A 129 0.14 -10.49 15.16
CA ALA A 129 0.81 -9.20 15.10
C ALA A 129 0.46 -8.48 13.81
N ARG A 130 0.40 -7.17 13.89
CA ARG A 130 0.17 -6.30 12.74
C ARG A 130 1.42 -5.49 12.46
N TYR A 131 1.86 -5.53 11.20
CA TYR A 131 2.96 -4.71 10.70
C TYR A 131 2.39 -3.72 9.69
N MET A 132 2.86 -2.49 9.71
CA MET A 132 2.35 -1.48 8.80
C MET A 132 3.48 -0.72 8.14
N PHE A 133 3.21 -0.25 6.93
CA PHE A 133 4.05 0.72 6.25
C PHE A 133 3.19 1.65 5.40
N GLN A 134 3.66 2.87 5.27
CA GLN A 134 2.97 3.91 4.51
C GLN A 134 3.63 4.10 3.16
N CYS A 135 2.79 4.36 2.16
CA CYS A 135 3.22 4.60 0.79
C CYS A 135 2.54 5.84 0.23
N ARG A 136 3.10 6.34 -0.86
CA ARG A 136 2.54 7.49 -1.54
C ARG A 136 2.75 7.36 -3.04
N ILE A 137 1.71 7.68 -3.81
CA ILE A 137 1.79 7.82 -5.25
C ILE A 137 1.73 9.30 -5.57
N THR A 138 2.71 9.78 -6.34
CA THR A 138 2.73 11.14 -6.86
C THR A 138 2.35 11.07 -8.34
N TYR A 139 1.37 11.86 -8.75
CA TYR A 139 0.88 11.86 -10.11
C TYR A 139 0.52 13.27 -10.55
N PHE A 140 0.61 13.49 -11.86
CA PHE A 140 0.11 14.70 -12.50
C PHE A 140 -1.30 14.41 -13.04
N GLU A 141 -2.25 15.28 -12.71
CA GLU A 141 -3.60 15.20 -13.24
C GLU A 141 -3.87 16.46 -14.05
N ARG A 142 -4.10 16.28 -15.35
CA ARG A 142 -4.38 17.40 -16.23
C ARG A 142 -5.78 17.95 -15.98
N GLU A 143 -5.91 19.27 -16.16
CA GLU A 143 -7.19 19.92 -16.06
C GLU A 143 -8.04 19.57 -17.29
N VAL A 144 -9.25 19.07 -17.02
CA VAL A 144 -10.20 18.75 -18.09
C VAL A 144 -11.18 19.94 -18.19
N ARG A 145 -11.15 20.60 -19.33
CA ARG A 145 -12.09 21.68 -19.59
C ARG A 145 -13.38 21.11 -20.16
N LYS A 146 -14.48 21.53 -19.56
CA LYS A 146 -15.80 21.24 -20.10
C LYS A 146 -16.21 22.27 -21.12
#